data_4043206792547b3d5385af62fe7aa524
#
_entry.id   4043206792547b3d5385af62fe7aa524
#
_cell.length_a   1.000
_cell.length_b   1.000
_cell.length_c   1.000
_cell.angle_alpha   90.00
_cell.angle_beta   90.00
_cell.angle_gamma   90.00
#
_symmetry.space_group_name_H-M   'P 1'
#
loop_
_entity.id
_entity.type
_entity.pdbx_description
1 polymer ?
#
loop_
_entity_poly.entity_id
_entity_poly.type
_entity_poly.pdbx_seq_one_letter_code
_entity_poly.pdbx_strand_id
1 'polypeptide(L)'
;LGNVELERDEETAQKIKERLLKHQRPVTENQLKQADRPASSKILKNSVGTAPGFSFSYQGCLFMAFPGVPKEFDFMLEEHILSSLRREDLPSLKKKSFRSFGLFEAQVDDLLSDFLNKFPSIRLGYRAHFPEIIITLKANPEDEPILEEASKIVREKLGPSLFSEEGGPFAKGLIQT
;
A
#
# COMPACT_ATOMS: atom_id res chain seq x y z
N LEU A 1 8.96 19.70 -2.64
CA LEU A 1 8.23 20.18 -1.47
C LEU A 1 8.95 21.43 -0.97
N GLY A 2 8.33 22.61 -1.12
CA GLY A 2 8.90 23.87 -0.72
C GLY A 2 9.16 23.95 0.79
N ASN A 3 9.81 25.01 1.25
CA ASN A 3 9.99 25.28 2.67
C ASN A 3 8.63 25.35 3.36
N VAL A 4 8.24 24.26 3.99
CA VAL A 4 7.02 24.18 4.81
C VAL A 4 7.43 24.50 6.23
N GLU A 5 6.86 25.57 6.78
CA GLU A 5 7.05 25.91 8.19
C GLU A 5 6.44 24.82 9.07
N LEU A 6 7.20 24.37 10.07
CA LEU A 6 6.72 23.42 11.06
C LEU A 6 6.28 24.18 12.30
N GLU A 7 5.15 23.78 12.85
CA GLU A 7 4.67 24.24 14.14
C GLU A 7 4.50 23.05 15.10
N ARG A 8 4.69 23.33 16.39
CA ARG A 8 4.47 22.33 17.44
C ARG A 8 3.00 22.33 17.86
N ASP A 9 2.41 21.13 17.81
CA ASP A 9 1.10 20.92 18.39
C ASP A 9 1.21 20.74 19.90
N GLU A 10 0.77 21.76 20.64
CA GLU A 10 0.92 21.81 22.09
C GLU A 10 0.14 20.70 22.81
N GLU A 11 -1.03 20.30 22.29
CA GLU A 11 -1.82 19.20 22.86
C GLU A 11 -1.07 17.87 22.76
N THR A 12 -0.50 17.61 21.59
CA THR A 12 0.34 16.41 21.37
C THR A 12 1.62 16.45 22.21
N ALA A 13 2.29 17.59 22.26
CA ALA A 13 3.49 17.77 23.05
C ALA A 13 3.22 17.49 24.55
N GLN A 14 2.08 18.00 25.05
CA GLN A 14 1.68 17.77 26.43
C GLN A 14 1.41 16.27 26.73
N LYS A 15 0.70 15.58 25.82
CA LYS A 15 0.45 14.13 25.93
C LYS A 15 1.75 13.31 25.95
N ILE A 16 2.73 13.71 25.12
CA ILE A 16 4.05 13.07 25.09
C ILE A 16 4.76 13.28 26.44
N LYS A 17 4.76 14.52 26.96
CA LYS A 17 5.36 14.83 28.27
C LYS A 17 4.75 13.98 29.41
N GLU A 18 3.42 13.96 29.50
CA GLU A 18 2.70 13.19 30.53
C GLU A 18 3.01 11.70 30.46
N ARG A 19 3.06 11.14 29.25
CA ARG A 19 3.42 9.74 29.07
C ARG A 19 4.86 9.44 29.48
N LEU A 20 5.81 10.28 29.12
CA LEU A 20 7.22 10.11 29.48
C LEU A 20 7.39 10.17 31.01
N LEU A 21 6.76 11.14 31.66
CA LEU A 21 6.79 11.29 33.12
C LEU A 21 6.14 10.08 33.83
N LYS A 22 5.03 9.57 33.32
CA LYS A 22 4.38 8.36 33.86
C LYS A 22 5.32 7.15 33.83
N HIS A 23 6.19 7.06 32.83
CA HIS A 23 7.16 5.98 32.70
C HIS A 23 8.56 6.34 33.26
N GLN A 24 8.66 7.42 34.06
CA GLN A 24 9.92 7.90 34.67
C GLN A 24 11.01 8.13 33.63
N ARG A 25 10.66 8.56 32.42
CA ARG A 25 11.61 8.88 31.34
C ARG A 25 11.83 10.38 31.25
N PRO A 26 13.06 10.83 30.95
CA PRO A 26 13.33 12.24 30.77
C PRO A 26 12.60 12.76 29.52
N VAL A 27 12.09 13.98 29.59
CA VAL A 27 11.52 14.69 28.44
C VAL A 27 12.66 15.37 27.70
N THR A 28 12.87 14.99 26.45
CA THR A 28 13.89 15.59 25.58
C THR A 28 13.25 16.28 24.39
N GLU A 29 13.94 17.28 23.84
CA GLU A 29 13.48 18.01 22.67
C GLU A 29 13.28 17.07 21.46
N ASN A 30 14.14 16.08 21.32
CA ASN A 30 14.02 15.10 20.25
C ASN A 30 12.71 14.27 20.31
N GLN A 31 12.20 14.03 21.52
CA GLN A 31 10.92 13.36 21.70
C GLN A 31 9.74 14.29 21.41
N LEU A 32 9.88 15.59 21.72
CA LEU A 32 8.85 16.60 21.45
C LEU A 32 8.72 16.92 19.95
N LYS A 33 9.76 16.66 19.14
CA LYS A 33 9.65 16.76 17.67
C LYS A 33 8.57 15.87 17.06
N GLN A 34 8.11 14.85 17.76
CA GLN A 34 6.97 14.04 17.31
C GLN A 34 5.64 14.83 17.31
N ALA A 35 5.62 15.97 17.95
CA ALA A 35 4.49 16.90 17.94
C ALA A 35 4.61 17.98 16.86
N ASP A 36 5.76 18.05 16.15
CA ASP A 36 5.97 19.04 15.09
C ASP A 36 5.30 18.56 13.80
N ARG A 37 4.52 19.45 13.18
CA ARG A 37 3.75 19.19 11.96
C ARG A 37 3.79 20.38 11.02
N PRO A 38 3.48 20.22 9.74
CA PRO A 38 3.30 21.37 8.86
C PRO A 38 2.22 22.32 9.39
N ALA A 39 2.49 23.63 9.43
CA ALA A 39 1.61 24.64 10.03
C ALA A 39 0.18 24.62 9.45
N SER A 40 0.03 24.32 8.16
CA SER A 40 -1.27 24.22 7.48
C SER A 40 -1.94 22.85 7.58
N SER A 41 -1.37 21.90 8.35
CA SER A 41 -1.89 20.53 8.42
C SER A 41 -2.99 20.38 9.46
N LYS A 42 -3.90 19.44 9.20
CA LYS A 42 -4.92 18.97 10.16
C LYS A 42 -4.38 17.75 10.91
N ILE A 43 -4.52 17.75 12.23
CA ILE A 43 -4.15 16.59 13.05
C ILE A 43 -5.16 15.46 12.84
N LEU A 44 -4.63 14.25 12.67
CA LEU A 44 -5.38 13.01 12.63
C LEU A 44 -5.12 12.28 13.96
N LYS A 45 -6.18 12.14 14.76
CA LYS A 45 -6.08 11.52 16.10
C LYS A 45 -5.71 10.05 15.98
N ASN A 46 -4.84 9.60 16.88
CA ASN A 46 -4.46 8.20 17.02
C ASN A 46 -4.96 7.69 18.38
N SER A 47 -6.03 6.90 18.37
CA SER A 47 -6.64 6.37 19.60
C SER A 47 -5.90 5.16 20.17
N VAL A 48 -5.03 4.53 19.37
CA VAL A 48 -4.32 3.30 19.78
C VAL A 48 -2.84 3.52 20.05
N GLY A 49 -2.32 4.71 19.71
CA GLY A 49 -0.93 5.09 19.92
C GLY A 49 -0.75 6.51 20.44
N THR A 50 0.48 6.96 20.53
CA THR A 50 0.80 8.31 21.05
C THR A 50 1.11 9.33 19.99
N ALA A 51 1.72 8.92 18.90
CA ALA A 51 2.04 9.81 17.80
C ALA A 51 0.79 10.02 16.95
N PRO A 52 0.29 11.25 16.78
CA PRO A 52 -0.79 11.53 15.85
C PRO A 52 -0.29 11.41 14.41
N GLY A 53 -1.23 11.28 13.48
CA GLY A 53 -0.99 11.58 12.09
C GLY A 53 -1.31 13.04 11.78
N PHE A 54 -1.07 13.44 10.53
CA PHE A 54 -1.53 14.72 10.03
C PHE A 54 -1.88 14.65 8.54
N SER A 55 -2.70 15.57 8.08
CA SER A 55 -3.06 15.70 6.67
C SER A 55 -2.96 17.15 6.21
N PHE A 56 -2.59 17.35 4.95
CA PHE A 56 -2.56 18.64 4.29
C PHE A 56 -2.82 18.49 2.79
N SER A 57 -3.31 19.55 2.16
CA SER A 57 -3.53 19.59 0.72
C SER A 57 -2.41 20.37 0.04
N TYR A 58 -1.89 19.83 -1.04
CA TYR A 58 -0.87 20.47 -1.86
C TYR A 58 -1.12 20.15 -3.35
N GLN A 59 -1.21 21.17 -4.18
CA GLN A 59 -1.45 21.05 -5.64
C GLN A 59 -2.64 20.14 -5.99
N GLY A 60 -3.73 20.25 -5.26
CA GLY A 60 -4.94 19.44 -5.48
C GLY A 60 -4.87 17.99 -4.97
N CYS A 61 -3.73 17.59 -4.39
CA CYS A 61 -3.56 16.27 -3.77
C CYS A 61 -3.69 16.39 -2.25
N LEU A 62 -4.39 15.43 -1.65
CA LEU A 62 -4.44 15.26 -0.20
C LEU A 62 -3.32 14.32 0.25
N PHE A 63 -2.43 14.83 1.09
CA PHE A 63 -1.37 14.06 1.72
C PHE A 63 -1.76 13.71 3.15
N MET A 64 -1.51 12.48 3.55
CA MET A 64 -1.71 12.02 4.92
C MET A 64 -0.46 11.29 5.39
N ALA A 65 -0.03 11.58 6.61
CA ALA A 65 1.10 10.91 7.25
C ALA A 65 0.61 10.20 8.52
N PHE A 66 1.00 8.95 8.67
CA PHE A 66 0.64 8.10 9.81
C PHE A 66 1.89 7.56 10.51
N PRO A 67 1.79 7.19 11.81
CA PRO A 67 2.87 6.50 12.51
C PRO A 67 3.26 5.18 11.82
N GLY A 68 4.55 4.82 11.92
CA GLY A 68 5.09 3.60 11.30
C GLY A 68 4.78 2.28 12.03
N VAL A 69 4.07 2.31 13.16
CA VAL A 69 3.67 1.11 13.89
C VAL A 69 2.48 0.46 13.17
N PRO A 70 2.58 -0.81 12.70
CA PRO A 70 1.54 -1.41 11.84
C PRO A 70 0.13 -1.33 12.41
N LYS A 71 -0.06 -1.66 13.69
CA LYS A 71 -1.38 -1.59 14.34
C LYS A 71 -1.97 -0.19 14.38
N GLU A 72 -1.13 0.82 14.61
CA GLU A 72 -1.55 2.23 14.61
C GLU A 72 -1.89 2.68 13.20
N PHE A 73 -1.05 2.31 12.22
CA PHE A 73 -1.27 2.61 10.82
C PHE A 73 -2.60 2.03 10.31
N ASP A 74 -2.84 0.73 10.52
CA ASP A 74 -4.06 0.05 10.07
C ASP A 74 -5.32 0.70 10.68
N PHE A 75 -5.29 0.98 11.98
CA PHE A 75 -6.39 1.65 12.68
C PHE A 75 -6.66 3.04 12.11
N MET A 76 -5.62 3.85 11.95
CA MET A 76 -5.76 5.22 11.45
C MET A 76 -6.15 5.27 9.97
N LEU A 77 -5.68 4.30 9.16
CA LEU A 77 -6.09 4.15 7.78
C LEU A 77 -7.60 3.91 7.68
N GLU A 78 -8.13 3.01 8.50
CA GLU A 78 -9.55 2.69 8.54
C GLU A 78 -10.38 3.89 9.03
N GLU A 79 -9.97 4.52 10.13
CA GLU A 79 -10.71 5.63 10.75
C GLU A 79 -10.71 6.89 9.86
N HIS A 80 -9.59 7.26 9.27
CA HIS A 80 -9.43 8.56 8.62
C HIS A 80 -9.54 8.53 7.08
N ILE A 81 -9.32 7.38 6.46
CA ILE A 81 -9.35 7.25 5.01
C ILE A 81 -10.51 6.39 4.54
N LEU A 82 -10.53 5.10 4.93
CA LEU A 82 -11.50 4.15 4.38
C LEU A 82 -12.94 4.51 4.72
N SER A 83 -13.18 5.09 5.90
CA SER A 83 -14.49 5.58 6.31
C SER A 83 -15.01 6.75 5.46
N SER A 84 -14.09 7.55 4.88
CA SER A 84 -14.44 8.70 4.04
C SER A 84 -14.47 8.41 2.55
N LEU A 85 -13.84 7.32 2.11
CA LEU A 85 -13.85 6.87 0.71
C LEU A 85 -15.17 6.18 0.41
N ARG A 86 -15.93 6.75 -0.52
CA ARG A 86 -17.09 6.06 -1.08
C ARG A 86 -16.60 5.05 -2.11
N ARG A 87 -17.20 3.87 -2.16
CA ARG A 87 -16.89 2.86 -3.19
C ARG A 87 -17.08 3.42 -4.61
N GLU A 88 -18.00 4.35 -4.77
CA GLU A 88 -18.30 5.03 -6.03
C GLU A 88 -17.19 5.97 -6.50
N ASP A 89 -16.36 6.45 -5.55
CA ASP A 89 -15.23 7.36 -5.85
C ASP A 89 -13.95 6.60 -6.24
N LEU A 90 -13.95 5.28 -6.10
CA LEU A 90 -12.79 4.45 -6.41
C LEU A 90 -12.93 3.79 -7.80
N PRO A 91 -11.89 3.86 -8.64
CA PRO A 91 -11.92 3.16 -9.91
C PRO A 91 -12.06 1.65 -9.66
N SER A 92 -13.15 1.07 -10.19
CA SER A 92 -13.39 -0.38 -10.13
C SER A 92 -12.48 -1.08 -11.13
N LEU A 93 -11.24 -1.40 -10.72
CA LEU A 93 -10.33 -2.13 -11.59
C LEU A 93 -10.63 -3.62 -11.56
N LYS A 94 -10.67 -4.23 -12.75
CA LYS A 94 -10.62 -5.69 -12.91
C LYS A 94 -9.21 -6.17 -12.62
N LYS A 95 -9.09 -7.28 -11.90
CA LYS A 95 -7.79 -7.80 -11.45
C LYS A 95 -7.73 -9.31 -11.69
N LYS A 96 -6.60 -9.77 -12.23
CA LYS A 96 -6.20 -11.19 -12.29
C LYS A 96 -4.84 -11.33 -11.62
N SER A 97 -4.66 -12.41 -10.88
CA SER A 97 -3.39 -12.71 -10.20
C SER A 97 -2.97 -14.12 -10.52
N PHE A 98 -1.68 -14.28 -10.84
CA PHE A 98 -1.04 -15.54 -11.18
C PHE A 98 0.10 -15.77 -10.21
N ARG A 99 0.25 -16.96 -9.70
CA ARG A 99 1.35 -17.34 -8.82
C ARG A 99 2.23 -18.35 -9.52
N SER A 100 3.50 -18.01 -9.67
CA SER A 100 4.51 -18.91 -10.19
C SER A 100 5.47 -19.33 -9.10
N PHE A 101 6.04 -20.52 -9.25
CA PHE A 101 6.98 -21.11 -8.32
C PHE A 101 8.31 -21.39 -9.03
N GLY A 102 9.43 -21.11 -8.32
CA GLY A 102 10.77 -21.46 -8.77
C GLY A 102 11.35 -20.53 -9.84
N LEU A 103 10.67 -19.44 -10.19
CA LEU A 103 11.20 -18.41 -11.10
C LEU A 103 11.75 -17.23 -10.29
N PHE A 104 12.76 -16.56 -10.85
CA PHE A 104 13.21 -15.26 -10.38
C PHE A 104 12.51 -14.14 -11.16
N GLU A 105 12.41 -12.94 -10.56
CA GLU A 105 11.73 -11.80 -11.16
C GLU A 105 12.28 -11.46 -12.57
N ALA A 106 13.59 -11.51 -12.76
CA ALA A 106 14.21 -11.28 -14.06
C ALA A 106 13.75 -12.29 -15.13
N GLN A 107 13.55 -13.57 -14.75
CA GLN A 107 13.06 -14.58 -15.68
C GLN A 107 11.58 -14.34 -16.06
N VAL A 108 10.75 -13.88 -15.13
CA VAL A 108 9.37 -13.52 -15.43
C VAL A 108 9.31 -12.28 -16.30
N ASP A 109 10.19 -11.31 -16.05
CA ASP A 109 10.28 -10.08 -16.86
C ASP A 109 10.72 -10.41 -18.29
N ASP A 110 11.70 -11.28 -18.48
CA ASP A 110 12.13 -11.78 -19.80
C ASP A 110 10.98 -12.51 -20.52
N LEU A 111 10.26 -13.39 -19.84
CA LEU A 111 9.11 -14.12 -20.40
C LEU A 111 7.99 -13.18 -20.86
N LEU A 112 7.80 -12.07 -20.18
CA LEU A 112 6.73 -11.09 -20.42
C LEU A 112 7.26 -9.79 -21.06
N SER A 113 8.48 -9.77 -21.62
CA SER A 113 9.12 -8.57 -22.15
C SER A 113 8.30 -7.82 -23.20
N ASP A 114 7.59 -8.53 -24.10
CA ASP A 114 6.73 -7.94 -25.12
C ASP A 114 5.29 -7.70 -24.66
N PHE A 115 4.97 -8.05 -23.41
CA PHE A 115 3.60 -8.04 -22.93
C PHE A 115 2.97 -6.65 -22.94
N LEU A 116 3.68 -5.64 -22.45
CA LEU A 116 3.16 -4.27 -22.39
C LEU A 116 3.01 -3.63 -23.78
N ASN A 117 3.85 -4.03 -24.74
CA ASN A 117 3.70 -3.59 -26.14
C ASN A 117 2.42 -4.15 -26.76
N LYS A 118 2.09 -5.41 -26.45
CA LYS A 118 0.89 -6.08 -26.93
C LYS A 118 -0.39 -5.62 -26.23
N PHE A 119 -0.29 -5.32 -24.92
CA PHE A 119 -1.44 -4.96 -24.08
C PHE A 119 -1.21 -3.63 -23.33
N PRO A 120 -1.17 -2.49 -24.04
CA PRO A 120 -0.82 -1.20 -23.44
C PRO A 120 -1.86 -0.68 -22.43
N SER A 121 -3.11 -1.16 -22.48
CA SER A 121 -4.14 -0.80 -21.50
C SER A 121 -4.08 -1.64 -20.22
N ILE A 122 -3.28 -2.71 -20.18
CA ILE A 122 -3.14 -3.58 -19.02
C ILE A 122 -1.98 -3.11 -18.15
N ARG A 123 -2.23 -2.95 -16.87
CA ARG A 123 -1.18 -2.68 -15.87
C ARG A 123 -0.64 -4.02 -15.37
N LEU A 124 0.64 -4.26 -15.61
CA LEU A 124 1.38 -5.43 -15.15
C LEU A 124 2.16 -5.07 -13.90
N GLY A 125 2.15 -5.93 -12.90
CA GLY A 125 2.93 -5.77 -11.69
C GLY A 125 3.42 -7.10 -11.14
N TYR A 126 4.60 -7.09 -10.52
CA TYR A 126 5.23 -8.24 -9.88
C TYR A 126 5.36 -8.03 -8.38
N ARG A 127 5.26 -9.12 -7.64
CA ARG A 127 5.61 -9.18 -6.23
C ARG A 127 6.41 -10.45 -5.98
N ALA A 128 7.72 -10.30 -5.88
CA ALA A 128 8.63 -11.40 -5.61
C ALA A 128 8.68 -11.70 -4.10
N HIS A 129 8.52 -12.97 -3.76
CA HIS A 129 8.74 -13.52 -2.43
C HIS A 129 9.23 -14.95 -2.59
N PHE A 130 10.53 -15.11 -2.89
CA PHE A 130 11.09 -16.41 -3.21
C PHE A 130 10.65 -17.51 -2.20
N PRO A 131 10.21 -18.68 -2.70
CA PRO A 131 10.24 -19.18 -4.07
C PRO A 131 9.04 -18.81 -4.95
N GLU A 132 8.17 -17.94 -4.51
CA GLU A 132 6.99 -17.46 -5.23
C GLU A 132 7.20 -16.12 -5.93
N ILE A 133 6.56 -15.96 -7.09
CA ILE A 133 6.31 -14.65 -7.69
C ILE A 133 4.81 -14.52 -7.97
N ILE A 134 4.24 -13.40 -7.54
CA ILE A 134 2.85 -13.05 -7.86
C ILE A 134 2.88 -12.04 -9.01
N ILE A 135 2.31 -12.43 -10.13
CA ILE A 135 2.08 -11.57 -11.29
C ILE A 135 0.65 -11.04 -11.19
N THR A 136 0.47 -9.75 -11.32
CA THR A 136 -0.85 -9.12 -11.24
C THR A 136 -1.12 -8.32 -12.50
N LEU A 137 -2.24 -8.62 -13.16
CA LEU A 137 -2.80 -7.82 -14.24
C LEU A 137 -3.95 -6.99 -13.71
N LYS A 138 -4.00 -5.71 -14.09
CA LYS A 138 -5.12 -4.82 -13.77
C LYS A 138 -5.56 -4.09 -15.03
N ALA A 139 -6.87 -3.94 -15.19
CA ALA A 139 -7.50 -3.24 -16.31
C ALA A 139 -8.70 -2.43 -15.83
N ASN A 140 -9.10 -1.45 -16.62
CA ASN A 140 -10.39 -0.82 -16.43
C ASN A 140 -11.53 -1.81 -16.79
N PRO A 141 -12.76 -1.62 -16.29
CA PRO A 141 -13.87 -2.53 -16.57
C PRO A 141 -14.15 -2.73 -18.07
N GLU A 142 -14.00 -1.69 -18.87
CA GLU A 142 -14.18 -1.72 -20.33
C GLU A 142 -13.16 -2.60 -21.06
N ASP A 143 -11.97 -2.77 -20.46
CA ASP A 143 -10.87 -3.58 -21.01
C ASP A 143 -10.91 -5.05 -20.53
N GLU A 144 -11.99 -5.50 -19.90
CA GLU A 144 -12.11 -6.88 -19.39
C GLU A 144 -11.87 -7.95 -20.46
N PRO A 145 -12.35 -7.82 -21.73
CA PRO A 145 -12.02 -8.78 -22.79
C PRO A 145 -10.51 -8.83 -23.10
N ILE A 146 -9.83 -7.68 -23.08
CA ILE A 146 -8.38 -7.58 -23.27
C ILE A 146 -7.64 -8.22 -22.10
N LEU A 147 -8.13 -8.03 -20.88
CA LEU A 147 -7.59 -8.67 -19.68
C LEU A 147 -7.66 -10.20 -19.75
N GLU A 148 -8.75 -10.74 -20.28
CA GLU A 148 -8.88 -12.20 -20.47
C GLU A 148 -7.89 -12.74 -21.52
N GLU A 149 -7.70 -12.03 -22.65
CA GLU A 149 -6.70 -12.39 -23.65
C GLU A 149 -5.28 -12.32 -23.07
N ALA A 150 -4.95 -11.23 -22.38
CA ALA A 150 -3.68 -11.04 -21.70
C ALA A 150 -3.41 -12.15 -20.67
N SER A 151 -4.45 -12.58 -19.95
CA SER A 151 -4.38 -13.67 -18.98
C SER A 151 -4.01 -15.01 -19.62
N LYS A 152 -4.51 -15.30 -20.82
CA LYS A 152 -4.13 -16.52 -21.57
C LYS A 152 -2.63 -16.51 -21.91
N ILE A 153 -2.12 -15.38 -22.36
CA ILE A 153 -0.69 -15.25 -22.68
C ILE A 153 0.18 -15.47 -21.43
N VAL A 154 -0.22 -14.91 -20.29
CA VAL A 154 0.52 -15.13 -19.02
C VAL A 154 0.54 -16.62 -18.66
N ARG A 155 -0.61 -17.32 -18.76
CA ARG A 155 -0.67 -18.77 -18.51
C ARG A 155 0.27 -19.57 -19.41
N GLU A 156 0.22 -19.29 -20.69
CA GLU A 156 1.08 -19.96 -21.70
C GLU A 156 2.57 -19.74 -21.40
N LYS A 157 2.94 -18.49 -21.10
CA LYS A 157 4.33 -18.12 -20.83
C LYS A 157 4.88 -18.70 -19.53
N LEU A 158 4.08 -18.74 -18.48
CA LEU A 158 4.47 -19.35 -17.21
C LEU A 158 4.47 -20.88 -17.24
N GLY A 159 3.58 -21.49 -18.05
CA GLY A 159 3.51 -22.93 -18.25
C GLY A 159 3.52 -23.72 -16.93
N PRO A 160 4.43 -24.72 -16.78
CA PRO A 160 4.50 -25.56 -15.57
C PRO A 160 4.87 -24.80 -14.30
N SER A 161 5.42 -23.59 -14.39
CA SER A 161 5.74 -22.77 -13.22
C SER A 161 4.52 -22.11 -12.60
N LEU A 162 3.39 -22.05 -13.32
CA LEU A 162 2.12 -21.53 -12.81
C LEU A 162 1.46 -22.58 -11.93
N PHE A 163 1.26 -22.27 -10.64
CA PHE A 163 0.62 -23.21 -9.72
C PHE A 163 -0.72 -22.75 -9.16
N SER A 164 -1.04 -21.45 -9.28
CA SER A 164 -2.32 -20.92 -8.81
C SER A 164 -2.71 -19.65 -9.54
N GLU A 165 -4.00 -19.49 -9.79
CA GLU A 165 -4.67 -18.26 -10.17
C GLU A 165 -5.60 -17.87 -9.03
N GLU A 166 -5.71 -16.56 -8.74
CA GLU A 166 -6.46 -16.04 -7.59
C GLU A 166 -5.85 -16.35 -6.21
N GLY A 167 -5.68 -15.33 -5.47
CA GLY A 167 -4.96 -15.16 -4.22
C GLY A 167 -5.21 -16.14 -3.06
N GLY A 168 -4.69 -17.35 -3.11
CA GLY A 168 -4.57 -18.25 -1.96
C GLY A 168 -3.10 -18.40 -1.49
N PRO A 169 -2.81 -18.80 -0.25
CA PRO A 169 -1.46 -19.14 0.16
C PRO A 169 -0.95 -20.38 -0.58
N PHE A 170 0.37 -20.49 -0.76
CA PHE A 170 1.06 -21.59 -1.46
C PHE A 170 0.51 -22.98 -1.08
N ALA A 171 0.30 -23.23 0.22
CA ALA A 171 -0.23 -24.50 0.71
C ALA A 171 -1.65 -24.85 0.21
N LYS A 172 -2.48 -23.85 -0.16
CA LYS A 172 -3.81 -24.11 -0.74
C LYS A 172 -3.77 -24.45 -2.23
N GLY A 173 -2.79 -23.94 -2.97
CA GLY A 173 -2.60 -24.27 -4.39
C GLY A 173 -2.17 -25.71 -4.63
N LEU A 174 -1.37 -26.30 -3.71
CA LEU A 174 -0.90 -27.69 -3.80
C LEU A 174 -1.99 -28.73 -3.53
N ILE A 175 -3.09 -28.36 -2.89
CA ILE A 175 -4.19 -29.30 -2.54
C ILE A 175 -5.21 -29.41 -3.69
N GLN A 176 -5.16 -28.54 -4.69
CA GLN A 176 -6.11 -28.51 -5.81
C GLN A 176 -5.58 -29.19 -7.09
N THR A 177 -4.37 -29.72 -7.07
CA THR A 177 -3.77 -30.57 -8.12
C THR A 177 -3.78 -32.02 -7.71
#